data_c64c1cd003902df1e3819084c5cc2488
#
_entry.id   c64c1cd003902df1e3819084c5cc2488
#
_cell.length_a   1.000
_cell.length_b   1.000
_cell.length_c   1.000
_cell.angle_alpha   90.00
_cell.angle_beta   90.00
_cell.angle_gamma   90.00
#
_symmetry.space_group_name_H-M   'P 1'
#
loop_
_entity.id
_entity.type
_entity.pdbx_description
1 polymer ?
#
loop_
_entity_poly.entity_id
_entity_poly.type
_entity_poly.pdbx_seq_one_letter_code
_entity_poly.pdbx_strand_id
1 'polypeptide(L)'
;MDIIRPEVLAPAGDAERLKAAIYYGADAVYMGGTRFGMRAAPKNFSDDELARAVSFAHENGVKVYLTCNIIPNTAQLKELPEFLESASAAGVDALIITDLGVLSYAKKYAPKVPIHISTQTGVANAESARMLFDLGAERVVSARELTLDELADLRSGMPKEMELECFVHGAMCVSYSGRCLLSNYLTDRHSNKGECSQPCRWEYSLMERTRHGEYFPVEETASGTYIMNSKDMCMIEHIPELIKAGVSSFKIEGRAKTEYYTAVVTNAYRSAVDAYLAAPSNDFKPARWMVDEVYKISHRDYCTGFFFGSPRDDAQIYYKGGYVRSWEVAAIAVKSENGTLTVSQRNRFFEGDKLEIMNRGKEPTVITVRNLRNSLGESVDNAPNPMAEFTFDCDADIPAGAFIRRSTDEK
;
A
#
# COMPACT_ATOMS: atom_id res chain seq x y z
N MET A 1 14.33 -22.60 -15.13
CA MET A 1 14.30 -21.13 -15.08
C MET A 1 14.59 -20.75 -13.64
N ASP A 2 15.57 -19.90 -13.43
CA ASP A 2 15.79 -19.37 -12.08
C ASP A 2 14.57 -18.55 -11.69
N ILE A 3 13.96 -18.91 -10.56
CA ILE A 3 12.78 -18.21 -10.05
C ILE A 3 13.27 -16.87 -9.51
N ILE A 4 12.79 -15.77 -10.10
CA ILE A 4 13.09 -14.43 -9.62
C ILE A 4 12.42 -14.26 -8.26
N ARG A 5 13.18 -13.87 -7.23
CA ARG A 5 12.61 -13.43 -5.96
C ARG A 5 12.02 -12.02 -6.14
N PRO A 6 10.70 -11.86 -6.10
CA PRO A 6 10.11 -10.53 -6.24
C PRO A 6 10.34 -9.68 -4.99
N GLU A 7 10.59 -8.41 -5.21
CA GLU A 7 10.63 -7.39 -4.17
C GLU A 7 9.21 -7.12 -3.64
N VAL A 8 9.02 -7.04 -2.34
CA VAL A 8 7.81 -6.52 -1.71
C VAL A 8 8.01 -5.03 -1.44
N LEU A 9 7.34 -4.19 -2.23
CA LEU A 9 7.45 -2.74 -2.18
C LEU A 9 6.28 -2.15 -1.39
N ALA A 10 6.57 -1.70 -0.16
CA ALA A 10 5.58 -1.21 0.78
C ALA A 10 5.43 0.33 0.76
N PRO A 11 4.23 0.87 1.07
CA PRO A 11 4.02 2.30 1.19
C PRO A 11 4.56 2.83 2.52
N ALA A 12 5.28 3.97 2.50
CA ALA A 12 5.72 4.70 3.67
C ALA A 12 5.26 6.17 3.60
N GLY A 13 4.11 6.48 4.21
CA GLY A 13 3.54 7.84 4.20
C GLY A 13 4.16 8.75 5.26
N ASP A 14 4.77 8.20 6.30
CA ASP A 14 5.50 8.88 7.38
C ASP A 14 6.48 7.90 8.08
N ALA A 15 7.18 8.37 9.12
CA ALA A 15 8.18 7.60 9.83
C ALA A 15 7.61 6.35 10.54
N GLU A 16 6.37 6.40 11.06
CA GLU A 16 5.76 5.24 11.74
C GLU A 16 5.39 4.15 10.72
N ARG A 17 4.86 4.53 9.54
CA ARG A 17 4.61 3.59 8.44
C ARG A 17 5.89 3.00 7.88
N LEU A 18 6.97 3.81 7.80
CA LEU A 18 8.30 3.34 7.41
C LEU A 18 8.81 2.24 8.35
N LYS A 19 8.78 2.49 9.66
CA LYS A 19 9.17 1.51 10.68
C LYS A 19 8.35 0.23 10.58
N ALA A 20 7.02 0.36 10.43
CA ALA A 20 6.13 -0.78 10.27
C ALA A 20 6.44 -1.60 9.01
N ALA A 21 6.64 -0.96 7.85
CA ALA A 21 7.02 -1.63 6.61
C ALA A 21 8.30 -2.43 6.75
N ILE A 22 9.35 -1.80 7.30
CA ILE A 22 10.67 -2.42 7.50
C ILE A 22 10.56 -3.59 8.48
N TYR A 23 9.94 -3.38 9.63
CA TYR A 23 9.81 -4.43 10.64
C TYR A 23 9.08 -5.65 10.10
N TYR A 24 8.02 -5.45 9.31
CA TYR A 24 7.21 -6.54 8.76
C TYR A 24 7.68 -7.06 7.40
N GLY A 25 8.89 -6.71 6.97
CA GLY A 25 9.63 -7.43 5.92
C GLY A 25 9.52 -6.85 4.52
N ALA A 26 9.31 -5.55 4.37
CA ALA A 26 9.48 -4.89 3.08
C ALA A 26 10.93 -5.03 2.60
N ASP A 27 11.12 -5.31 1.29
CA ASP A 27 12.43 -5.26 0.63
C ASP A 27 12.77 -3.82 0.19
N ALA A 28 11.71 -3.06 -0.11
CA ALA A 28 11.80 -1.65 -0.44
C ALA A 28 10.56 -0.89 0.04
N VAL A 29 10.71 0.42 0.21
CA VAL A 29 9.60 1.33 0.52
C VAL A 29 9.52 2.46 -0.49
N TYR A 30 8.30 2.92 -0.78
CA TYR A 30 8.14 4.15 -1.55
C TYR A 30 7.48 5.24 -0.70
N MET A 31 8.04 6.44 -0.78
CA MET A 31 7.61 7.59 0.00
C MET A 31 7.51 8.86 -0.84
N GLY A 32 6.92 9.90 -0.29
CA GLY A 32 6.80 11.20 -0.94
C GLY A 32 7.48 12.29 -0.13
N GLY A 33 8.19 13.17 -0.81
CA GLY A 33 8.57 14.45 -0.27
C GLY A 33 7.39 15.43 -0.20
N THR A 34 7.60 16.59 0.39
CA THR A 34 6.60 17.67 0.48
C THR A 34 6.22 18.24 -0.88
N ARG A 35 7.04 18.02 -1.92
CA ARG A 35 6.86 18.49 -3.29
C ARG A 35 6.84 17.31 -4.27
N PHE A 36 6.25 17.49 -5.44
CA PHE A 36 6.27 16.60 -6.60
C PHE A 36 5.68 15.20 -6.42
N GLY A 37 5.08 14.86 -5.28
CA GLY A 37 4.45 13.57 -5.02
C GLY A 37 2.94 13.58 -5.24
N MET A 38 2.37 12.49 -5.78
CA MET A 38 0.93 12.29 -6.08
C MET A 38 -0.02 12.19 -4.89
N ARG A 39 0.43 12.41 -3.69
CA ARG A 39 -0.40 12.41 -2.47
C ARG A 39 0.01 13.60 -1.62
N ALA A 40 -0.72 14.71 -1.75
CA ALA A 40 -0.50 15.91 -0.95
C ALA A 40 -1.09 15.78 0.48
N ALA A 41 -2.12 14.95 0.66
CA ALA A 41 -2.85 14.83 1.93
C ALA A 41 -2.14 14.04 3.05
N PRO A 42 -1.33 12.97 2.81
CA PRO A 42 -0.54 12.34 3.86
C PRO A 42 0.56 13.29 4.38
N LYS A 43 1.01 13.06 5.62
CA LYS A 43 2.30 13.61 6.07
C LYS A 43 3.37 13.12 5.10
N ASN A 44 3.97 14.04 4.34
CA ASN A 44 5.11 13.74 3.48
C ASN A 44 6.39 14.10 4.22
N PHE A 45 7.53 13.57 3.78
CA PHE A 45 8.83 13.83 4.41
C PHE A 45 9.38 15.17 3.96
N SER A 46 9.80 16.02 4.89
CA SER A 46 10.70 17.14 4.61
C SER A 46 12.08 16.62 4.19
N ASP A 47 12.94 17.47 3.63
CA ASP A 47 14.26 17.05 3.15
C ASP A 47 15.10 16.44 4.29
N ASP A 48 15.07 17.01 5.49
CA ASP A 48 15.77 16.47 6.67
C ASP A 48 15.17 15.15 7.16
N GLU A 49 13.84 15.02 7.12
CA GLU A 49 13.15 13.77 7.46
C GLU A 49 13.44 12.70 6.44
N LEU A 50 13.53 13.04 5.14
CA LEU A 50 13.85 12.13 4.06
C LEU A 50 15.24 11.54 4.27
N ALA A 51 16.27 12.37 4.54
CA ALA A 51 17.63 11.91 4.78
C ALA A 51 17.71 10.93 5.97
N ARG A 52 17.01 11.23 7.08
CA ARG A 52 16.93 10.32 8.23
C ARG A 52 16.18 9.03 7.90
N ALA A 53 15.11 9.12 7.12
CA ALA A 53 14.31 7.96 6.69
C ALA A 53 15.12 7.02 5.80
N VAL A 54 15.90 7.57 4.85
CA VAL A 54 16.80 6.81 3.98
C VAL A 54 17.88 6.11 4.81
N SER A 55 18.56 6.83 5.70
CA SER A 55 19.58 6.23 6.58
C SER A 55 19.01 5.06 7.39
N PHE A 56 17.86 5.28 8.03
CA PHE A 56 17.20 4.25 8.83
C PHE A 56 16.78 3.02 7.97
N ALA A 57 16.29 3.24 6.76
CA ALA A 57 15.95 2.14 5.86
C ALA A 57 17.18 1.34 5.44
N HIS A 58 18.26 2.02 5.05
CA HIS A 58 19.53 1.40 4.64
C HIS A 58 20.20 0.62 5.78
N GLU A 59 20.16 1.12 7.02
CA GLU A 59 20.64 0.41 8.22
C GLU A 59 19.91 -0.93 8.42
N ASN A 60 18.68 -1.04 7.90
CA ASN A 60 17.88 -2.26 7.94
C ASN A 60 17.88 -3.04 6.61
N GLY A 61 18.71 -2.67 5.63
CA GLY A 61 18.84 -3.34 4.33
C GLY A 61 17.66 -3.13 3.39
N VAL A 62 16.86 -2.07 3.59
CA VAL A 62 15.65 -1.76 2.81
C VAL A 62 15.90 -0.56 1.90
N LYS A 63 15.51 -0.69 0.62
CA LYS A 63 15.64 0.37 -0.38
C LYS A 63 14.54 1.43 -0.23
N VAL A 64 14.85 2.65 -0.68
CA VAL A 64 13.92 3.79 -0.63
C VAL A 64 13.71 4.38 -2.01
N TYR A 65 12.45 4.39 -2.49
CA TYR A 65 12.06 5.00 -3.75
C TYR A 65 11.23 6.26 -3.51
N LEU A 66 11.72 7.39 -3.99
CA LEU A 66 11.06 8.68 -3.80
C LEU A 66 10.11 8.99 -4.96
N THR A 67 8.86 9.34 -4.66
CA THR A 67 7.90 9.73 -5.69
C THR A 67 8.16 11.15 -6.18
N CYS A 68 8.35 11.29 -7.49
CA CYS A 68 8.38 12.54 -8.26
C CYS A 68 7.39 12.41 -9.43
N ASN A 69 6.15 12.03 -9.12
CA ASN A 69 5.22 11.46 -10.08
C ASN A 69 3.95 12.30 -10.34
N ILE A 70 3.97 13.58 -10.03
CA ILE A 70 2.97 14.52 -10.56
C ILE A 70 3.25 14.83 -12.03
N ILE A 71 2.29 15.46 -12.70
CA ILE A 71 2.47 16.10 -14.01
C ILE A 71 2.59 17.61 -13.76
N PRO A 72 3.83 18.16 -13.66
CA PRO A 72 4.05 19.54 -13.31
C PRO A 72 3.77 20.47 -14.50
N ASN A 73 3.36 21.70 -14.22
CA ASN A 73 3.38 22.75 -15.22
C ASN A 73 4.78 23.41 -15.29
N THR A 74 4.99 24.26 -16.31
CA THR A 74 6.29 24.92 -16.54
C THR A 74 6.76 25.76 -15.34
N ALA A 75 5.85 26.35 -14.57
CA ALA A 75 6.23 27.14 -13.39
C ALA A 75 6.77 26.24 -12.27
N GLN A 76 6.16 25.07 -12.05
CA GLN A 76 6.59 24.08 -11.05
C GLN A 76 7.96 23.46 -11.39
N LEU A 77 8.30 23.32 -12.69
CA LEU A 77 9.61 22.81 -13.11
C LEU A 77 10.79 23.67 -12.63
N LYS A 78 10.58 24.91 -12.25
CA LYS A 78 11.67 25.78 -11.72
C LYS A 78 12.21 25.32 -10.38
N GLU A 79 11.40 24.65 -9.57
CA GLU A 79 11.78 24.12 -8.25
C GLU A 79 12.34 22.70 -8.33
N LEU A 80 12.20 22.04 -9.49
CA LEU A 80 12.56 20.64 -9.65
C LEU A 80 14.07 20.36 -9.49
N PRO A 81 15.01 21.21 -9.97
CA PRO A 81 16.45 20.99 -9.78
C PRO A 81 16.84 20.81 -8.31
N GLU A 82 16.43 21.73 -7.46
CA GLU A 82 16.72 21.69 -6.02
C GLU A 82 16.17 20.41 -5.36
N PHE A 83 14.93 20.03 -5.69
CA PHE A 83 14.32 18.80 -5.18
C PHE A 83 15.08 17.55 -5.60
N LEU A 84 15.54 17.46 -6.85
CA LEU A 84 16.28 16.32 -7.38
C LEU A 84 17.70 16.21 -6.78
N GLU A 85 18.37 17.34 -6.61
CA GLU A 85 19.67 17.41 -5.94
C GLU A 85 19.57 17.01 -4.46
N SER A 86 18.52 17.48 -3.74
CA SER A 86 18.23 17.07 -2.37
C SER A 86 17.94 15.58 -2.26
N ALA A 87 17.12 15.01 -3.15
CA ALA A 87 16.84 13.58 -3.21
C ALA A 87 18.11 12.75 -3.45
N SER A 88 18.95 13.19 -4.39
CA SER A 88 20.24 12.54 -4.67
C SER A 88 21.19 12.61 -3.46
N ALA A 89 21.25 13.75 -2.77
CA ALA A 89 22.07 13.92 -1.58
C ALA A 89 21.57 13.09 -0.40
N ALA A 90 20.26 12.91 -0.26
CA ALA A 90 19.64 12.02 0.73
C ALA A 90 19.94 10.54 0.48
N GLY A 91 20.41 10.16 -0.71
CA GLY A 91 20.80 8.79 -1.07
C GLY A 91 19.62 7.89 -1.40
N VAL A 92 18.52 8.42 -1.98
CA VAL A 92 17.39 7.57 -2.42
C VAL A 92 17.83 6.59 -3.50
N ASP A 93 17.29 5.37 -3.46
CA ASP A 93 17.67 4.28 -4.38
C ASP A 93 17.00 4.40 -5.76
N ALA A 94 15.90 5.14 -5.87
CA ALA A 94 15.30 5.48 -7.17
C ALA A 94 14.31 6.65 -7.07
N LEU A 95 14.04 7.28 -8.22
CA LEU A 95 12.96 8.26 -8.42
C LEU A 95 11.82 7.61 -9.21
N ILE A 96 10.59 7.69 -8.68
CA ILE A 96 9.38 7.24 -9.39
C ILE A 96 8.81 8.42 -10.16
N ILE A 97 8.89 8.38 -11.49
CA ILE A 97 8.63 9.51 -12.39
C ILE A 97 7.48 9.19 -13.37
N THR A 98 6.64 10.18 -13.67
CA THR A 98 5.56 10.07 -14.68
C THR A 98 5.83 10.89 -15.92
N ASP A 99 6.35 12.08 -15.76
CA ASP A 99 6.48 13.11 -16.80
C ASP A 99 7.84 13.08 -17.48
N LEU A 100 7.88 13.18 -18.83
CA LEU A 100 9.12 13.13 -19.61
C LEU A 100 10.02 14.35 -19.36
N GLY A 101 9.44 15.51 -19.03
CA GLY A 101 10.22 16.69 -18.65
C GLY A 101 10.91 16.45 -17.30
N VAL A 102 10.21 15.85 -16.34
CA VAL A 102 10.79 15.45 -15.03
C VAL A 102 11.89 14.41 -15.24
N LEU A 103 11.71 13.43 -16.14
CA LEU A 103 12.75 12.45 -16.49
C LEU A 103 14.01 13.14 -17.03
N SER A 104 13.83 14.09 -17.96
CA SER A 104 14.95 14.86 -18.53
C SER A 104 15.72 15.64 -17.44
N TYR A 105 15.00 16.24 -16.49
CA TYR A 105 15.62 16.95 -15.36
C TYR A 105 16.31 15.98 -14.40
N ALA A 106 15.73 14.83 -14.10
CA ALA A 106 16.35 13.82 -13.24
C ALA A 106 17.71 13.35 -13.80
N LYS A 107 17.78 13.10 -15.11
CA LYS A 107 19.07 12.76 -15.76
C LYS A 107 20.13 13.85 -15.63
N LYS A 108 19.73 15.10 -15.51
CA LYS A 108 20.64 16.25 -15.41
C LYS A 108 21.06 16.54 -13.97
N TYR A 109 20.10 16.50 -13.03
CA TYR A 109 20.30 16.99 -11.65
C TYR A 109 20.47 15.87 -10.61
N ALA A 110 20.06 14.63 -10.97
CA ALA A 110 20.27 13.43 -10.15
C ALA A 110 20.76 12.24 -11.02
N PRO A 111 21.85 12.40 -11.80
CA PRO A 111 22.26 11.46 -12.87
C PRO A 111 22.65 10.07 -12.36
N LYS A 112 22.89 9.90 -11.06
CA LYS A 112 23.26 8.62 -10.43
C LYS A 112 22.08 7.90 -9.80
N VAL A 113 20.92 8.55 -9.73
CA VAL A 113 19.72 7.98 -9.12
C VAL A 113 18.91 7.23 -10.17
N PRO A 114 18.69 5.93 -10.01
CA PRO A 114 17.84 5.12 -10.89
C PRO A 114 16.46 5.72 -11.13
N ILE A 115 15.90 5.49 -12.32
CA ILE A 115 14.59 6.01 -12.72
C ILE A 115 13.60 4.85 -12.87
N HIS A 116 12.52 4.89 -12.08
CA HIS A 116 11.37 4.00 -12.18
C HIS A 116 10.19 4.76 -12.79
N ILE A 117 9.62 4.24 -13.86
CA ILE A 117 8.47 4.86 -14.52
C ILE A 117 7.18 4.52 -13.77
N SER A 118 6.46 5.55 -13.35
CA SER A 118 5.19 5.40 -12.63
C SER A 118 4.09 4.76 -13.49
N THR A 119 3.18 4.02 -12.86
CA THR A 119 1.96 3.50 -13.51
C THR A 119 1.14 4.57 -14.22
N GLN A 120 1.20 5.83 -13.77
CA GLN A 120 0.52 6.95 -14.42
C GLN A 120 1.04 7.29 -15.82
N THR A 121 2.22 6.81 -16.20
CA THR A 121 2.68 6.92 -17.58
C THR A 121 1.85 6.02 -18.50
N GLY A 122 1.20 4.97 -17.95
CA GLY A 122 0.28 4.10 -18.66
C GLY A 122 1.02 3.11 -19.57
N VAL A 123 2.16 2.58 -19.13
CA VAL A 123 2.92 1.59 -19.91
C VAL A 123 2.14 0.28 -19.98
N ALA A 124 1.74 -0.09 -21.21
CA ALA A 124 0.92 -1.25 -21.50
C ALA A 124 1.47 -2.13 -22.64
N ASN A 125 2.64 -1.79 -23.19
CA ASN A 125 3.26 -2.55 -24.29
C ASN A 125 4.78 -2.44 -24.25
N ALA A 126 5.45 -3.42 -24.85
CA ALA A 126 6.91 -3.54 -24.84
C ALA A 126 7.65 -2.41 -25.58
N GLU A 127 7.05 -1.83 -26.62
CA GLU A 127 7.69 -0.73 -27.36
C GLU A 127 7.78 0.54 -26.52
N SER A 128 6.72 0.85 -25.77
CA SER A 128 6.76 1.95 -24.79
C SER A 128 7.81 1.71 -23.71
N ALA A 129 7.93 0.47 -23.21
CA ALA A 129 8.95 0.11 -22.23
C ALA A 129 10.38 0.25 -22.78
N ARG A 130 10.65 -0.23 -24.01
CA ARG A 130 11.94 -0.08 -24.68
C ARG A 130 12.33 1.38 -24.86
N MET A 131 11.40 2.20 -25.36
CA MET A 131 11.67 3.63 -25.54
C MET A 131 12.03 4.30 -24.21
N LEU A 132 11.34 3.96 -23.13
CA LEU A 132 11.63 4.50 -21.80
C LEU A 132 12.98 3.99 -21.26
N PHE A 133 13.35 2.74 -21.57
CA PHE A 133 14.68 2.18 -21.27
C PHE A 133 15.79 2.95 -22.00
N ASP A 134 15.62 3.24 -23.29
CA ASP A 134 16.56 4.05 -24.10
C ASP A 134 16.69 5.48 -23.54
N LEU A 135 15.62 5.99 -22.91
CA LEU A 135 15.64 7.25 -22.18
C LEU A 135 16.29 7.13 -20.78
N GLY A 136 16.70 5.93 -20.35
CA GLY A 136 17.44 5.67 -19.12
C GLY A 136 16.57 5.25 -17.93
N ALA A 137 15.37 4.75 -18.16
CA ALA A 137 14.57 4.13 -17.11
C ALA A 137 15.05 2.69 -16.86
N GLU A 138 15.11 2.28 -15.58
CA GLU A 138 15.56 0.94 -15.19
C GLU A 138 14.37 0.02 -14.82
N ARG A 139 13.21 0.61 -14.46
CA ARG A 139 11.99 -0.11 -14.09
C ARG A 139 10.76 0.58 -14.67
N VAL A 140 9.76 -0.20 -15.06
CA VAL A 140 8.41 0.30 -15.36
C VAL A 140 7.40 -0.29 -14.39
N VAL A 141 6.51 0.58 -13.88
CA VAL A 141 5.29 0.16 -13.22
C VAL A 141 4.20 0.05 -14.28
N SER A 142 3.72 -1.16 -14.55
CA SER A 142 2.71 -1.40 -15.58
C SER A 142 1.42 -0.60 -15.33
N ALA A 143 0.65 -0.39 -16.39
CA ALA A 143 -0.75 -0.03 -16.26
C ALA A 143 -1.49 -1.11 -15.45
N ARG A 144 -2.51 -0.72 -14.67
CA ARG A 144 -3.27 -1.63 -13.79
C ARG A 144 -4.35 -2.41 -14.55
N GLU A 145 -4.57 -2.04 -15.76
CA GLU A 145 -5.61 -2.54 -16.66
C GLU A 145 -5.13 -3.74 -17.49
N LEU A 146 -3.89 -4.22 -17.28
CA LEU A 146 -3.33 -5.38 -17.96
C LEU A 146 -3.72 -6.70 -17.28
N THR A 147 -3.97 -7.70 -18.12
CA THR A 147 -4.11 -9.11 -17.70
C THR A 147 -2.72 -9.74 -17.42
N LEU A 148 -2.69 -10.91 -16.78
CA LEU A 148 -1.45 -11.67 -16.57
C LEU A 148 -0.77 -12.04 -17.88
N ASP A 149 -1.53 -12.41 -18.92
CA ASP A 149 -1.00 -12.74 -20.24
C ASP A 149 -0.38 -11.51 -20.90
N GLU A 150 -1.06 -10.35 -20.85
CA GLU A 150 -0.53 -9.08 -21.36
C GLU A 150 0.72 -8.62 -20.60
N LEU A 151 0.81 -8.89 -19.28
CA LEU A 151 2.02 -8.62 -18.50
C LEU A 151 3.18 -9.54 -18.93
N ALA A 152 2.91 -10.82 -19.18
CA ALA A 152 3.91 -11.76 -19.67
C ALA A 152 4.40 -11.36 -21.08
N ASP A 153 3.49 -10.93 -21.97
CA ASP A 153 3.83 -10.41 -23.29
C ASP A 153 4.66 -9.12 -23.20
N LEU A 154 4.24 -8.18 -22.36
CA LEU A 154 5.00 -6.96 -22.05
C LEU A 154 6.42 -7.33 -21.60
N ARG A 155 6.55 -8.21 -20.59
CA ARG A 155 7.85 -8.63 -20.05
C ARG A 155 8.73 -9.32 -21.09
N SER A 156 8.15 -10.18 -21.93
CA SER A 156 8.89 -10.92 -22.97
C SER A 156 9.51 -9.99 -24.02
N GLY A 157 8.84 -8.87 -24.29
CA GLY A 157 9.30 -7.87 -25.27
C GLY A 157 10.15 -6.73 -24.67
N MET A 158 10.30 -6.63 -23.36
CA MET A 158 11.13 -5.62 -22.68
C MET A 158 12.62 -5.99 -22.74
N PRO A 159 13.55 -5.00 -22.61
CA PRO A 159 14.94 -5.26 -22.32
C PRO A 159 15.08 -6.15 -21.07
N LYS A 160 16.04 -7.10 -21.11
CA LYS A 160 16.23 -8.05 -20.00
C LYS A 160 16.62 -7.36 -18.69
N GLU A 161 17.36 -6.27 -18.81
CA GLU A 161 17.88 -5.44 -17.73
C GLU A 161 16.79 -4.58 -17.08
N MET A 162 15.69 -4.33 -17.80
CA MET A 162 14.59 -3.51 -17.29
C MET A 162 13.65 -4.32 -16.41
N GLU A 163 13.36 -3.83 -15.22
CA GLU A 163 12.48 -4.49 -14.26
C GLU A 163 11.00 -4.17 -14.52
N LEU A 164 10.13 -5.13 -14.20
CA LEU A 164 8.68 -4.98 -14.28
C LEU A 164 8.08 -4.98 -12.86
N GLU A 165 7.42 -3.89 -12.50
CA GLU A 165 6.67 -3.71 -11.25
C GLU A 165 5.17 -3.65 -11.55
N CYS A 166 4.34 -4.26 -10.70
CA CYS A 166 2.89 -4.06 -10.76
C CYS A 166 2.29 -3.84 -9.36
N PHE A 167 1.13 -3.19 -9.30
CA PHE A 167 0.34 -3.15 -8.07
C PHE A 167 -0.29 -4.52 -7.83
N VAL A 168 -0.25 -4.99 -6.59
CA VAL A 168 -0.79 -6.30 -6.18
C VAL A 168 -1.85 -6.18 -5.09
N HIS A 169 -1.95 -5.03 -4.40
CA HIS A 169 -2.88 -4.84 -3.29
C HIS A 169 -3.31 -3.39 -3.13
N GLY A 170 -4.55 -3.19 -2.70
CA GLY A 170 -5.10 -1.91 -2.24
C GLY A 170 -6.03 -1.25 -3.25
N ALA A 171 -6.26 0.04 -3.05
CA ALA A 171 -7.30 0.79 -3.74
C ALA A 171 -7.09 0.88 -5.26
N MET A 172 -8.12 0.51 -6.03
CA MET A 172 -8.17 0.75 -7.47
C MET A 172 -8.68 2.16 -7.80
N CYS A 173 -8.25 2.69 -8.93
CA CYS A 173 -8.78 3.95 -9.49
C CYS A 173 -9.81 3.63 -10.58
N VAL A 174 -10.88 4.42 -10.66
CA VAL A 174 -11.89 4.34 -11.73
C VAL A 174 -11.31 4.76 -13.09
N SER A 175 -10.31 5.64 -13.08
CA SER A 175 -9.68 6.13 -14.31
C SER A 175 -8.44 5.34 -14.65
N TYR A 176 -8.18 5.21 -15.96
CA TYR A 176 -7.03 4.48 -16.51
C TYR A 176 -5.72 4.94 -15.83
N SER A 177 -5.10 4.01 -15.13
CA SER A 177 -3.82 4.21 -14.42
C SER A 177 -3.73 5.52 -13.61
N GLY A 178 -4.87 5.97 -13.05
CA GLY A 178 -4.93 7.14 -12.18
C GLY A 178 -4.97 8.50 -12.89
N ARG A 179 -5.14 8.56 -14.21
CA ARG A 179 -5.33 9.81 -14.97
C ARG A 179 -6.79 10.22 -14.98
N CYS A 180 -7.18 11.13 -14.06
CA CYS A 180 -8.56 11.51 -13.85
C CYS A 180 -8.75 13.02 -13.82
N LEU A 181 -9.86 13.51 -14.42
CA LEU A 181 -10.28 14.90 -14.36
C LEU A 181 -11.52 15.11 -13.46
N LEU A 182 -12.16 14.04 -12.97
CA LEU A 182 -13.40 14.12 -12.21
C LEU A 182 -13.29 15.00 -10.96
N SER A 183 -12.16 14.85 -10.22
CA SER A 183 -11.88 15.68 -9.04
C SER A 183 -11.75 17.17 -9.39
N ASN A 184 -11.12 17.48 -10.52
CA ASN A 184 -10.98 18.87 -10.97
C ASN A 184 -12.36 19.47 -11.34
N TYR A 185 -13.16 18.75 -12.13
CA TYR A 185 -14.49 19.23 -12.53
C TYR A 185 -15.46 19.44 -11.36
N LEU A 186 -15.42 18.55 -10.36
CA LEU A 186 -16.40 18.58 -9.26
C LEU A 186 -15.94 19.40 -8.04
N THR A 187 -14.63 19.61 -7.85
CA THR A 187 -14.10 20.23 -6.63
C THR A 187 -12.97 21.20 -6.86
N ASP A 188 -12.64 21.47 -8.11
CA ASP A 188 -11.48 22.31 -8.51
C ASP A 188 -10.13 21.81 -7.94
N ARG A 189 -10.03 20.51 -7.58
CA ARG A 189 -8.84 19.86 -7.04
C ARG A 189 -8.21 18.94 -8.09
N HIS A 190 -6.93 19.19 -8.40
CA HIS A 190 -6.22 18.50 -9.48
C HIS A 190 -5.70 17.13 -9.05
N SER A 191 -6.40 16.05 -9.41
CA SER A 191 -5.99 14.68 -9.09
C SER A 191 -4.59 14.31 -9.63
N ASN A 192 -4.23 14.80 -10.82
CA ASN A 192 -2.92 14.57 -11.45
C ASN A 192 -1.78 15.37 -10.81
N LYS A 193 -2.10 16.24 -9.84
CA LYS A 193 -1.14 16.97 -9.00
C LYS A 193 -1.17 16.54 -7.53
N GLY A 194 -1.82 15.41 -7.24
CA GLY A 194 -1.88 14.85 -5.89
C GLY A 194 -3.06 15.29 -5.02
N GLU A 195 -3.97 16.12 -5.54
CA GLU A 195 -5.06 16.73 -4.78
C GLU A 195 -6.41 16.02 -4.94
N CYS A 196 -6.41 14.74 -5.31
CA CYS A 196 -7.64 13.99 -5.57
C CYS A 196 -8.58 13.96 -4.35
N SER A 197 -9.81 14.49 -4.50
CA SER A 197 -10.88 14.46 -3.50
C SER A 197 -11.68 13.15 -3.50
N GLN A 198 -11.33 12.22 -4.37
CA GLN A 198 -11.98 10.90 -4.54
C GLN A 198 -13.48 10.98 -4.87
N PRO A 199 -13.93 11.86 -5.78
CA PRO A 199 -15.35 12.02 -6.06
C PRO A 199 -15.99 10.77 -6.67
N CYS A 200 -15.20 9.89 -7.30
CA CYS A 200 -15.70 8.58 -7.77
C CYS A 200 -16.23 7.66 -6.65
N ARG A 201 -16.04 8.06 -5.40
CA ARG A 201 -16.49 7.31 -4.20
C ARG A 201 -17.62 8.03 -3.46
N TRP A 202 -18.08 9.16 -4.00
CA TRP A 202 -19.22 9.88 -3.44
C TRP A 202 -20.52 9.25 -3.89
N GLU A 203 -21.55 9.53 -3.15
CA GLU A 203 -22.91 9.20 -3.44
C GLU A 203 -23.48 10.13 -4.52
N TYR A 204 -24.07 9.56 -5.57
CA TYR A 204 -24.64 10.31 -6.70
C TYR A 204 -26.01 9.79 -7.07
N SER A 205 -26.82 10.69 -7.67
CA SER A 205 -28.01 10.35 -8.44
C SER A 205 -27.77 10.74 -9.89
N LEU A 206 -27.76 9.79 -10.83
CA LEU A 206 -27.61 10.08 -12.27
C LEU A 206 -28.97 10.04 -12.98
N MET A 207 -29.24 11.10 -13.72
CA MET A 207 -30.37 11.17 -14.64
C MET A 207 -29.88 11.66 -16.01
N GLU A 208 -30.11 10.87 -17.05
CA GLU A 208 -29.85 11.27 -18.43
C GLU A 208 -31.08 12.02 -18.98
N ARG A 209 -30.89 13.29 -19.35
CA ARG A 209 -31.98 14.25 -19.65
C ARG A 209 -32.72 13.92 -20.95
N THR A 210 -32.09 13.24 -21.91
CA THR A 210 -32.66 12.96 -23.23
C THR A 210 -33.36 11.62 -23.30
N ARG A 211 -33.14 10.73 -22.31
CA ARG A 211 -33.75 9.41 -22.17
C ARG A 211 -34.77 9.43 -21.03
N HIS A 212 -35.90 10.11 -21.26
CA HIS A 212 -36.93 10.19 -20.26
C HIS A 212 -37.44 8.78 -19.89
N GLY A 213 -37.25 8.39 -18.63
CA GLY A 213 -37.73 7.11 -18.08
C GLY A 213 -36.73 5.95 -18.16
N GLU A 214 -35.54 6.14 -18.77
CA GLU A 214 -34.42 5.20 -18.65
C GLU A 214 -33.53 5.65 -17.50
N TYR A 215 -33.62 4.93 -16.41
CA TYR A 215 -32.65 5.05 -15.32
C TYR A 215 -31.55 4.05 -15.59
N PHE A 216 -30.28 4.50 -15.62
CA PHE A 216 -29.17 3.59 -15.52
C PHE A 216 -29.31 2.85 -14.20
N PRO A 217 -29.17 1.50 -14.17
CA PRO A 217 -29.29 0.75 -12.93
C PRO A 217 -28.17 1.20 -12.00
N VAL A 218 -28.55 2.12 -11.15
CA VAL A 218 -27.77 2.57 -10.04
C VAL A 218 -28.51 1.96 -8.87
N GLU A 219 -27.97 0.90 -8.26
CA GLU A 219 -28.65 0.26 -7.14
C GLU A 219 -28.75 1.27 -6.00
N GLU A 220 -29.98 1.62 -5.69
CA GLU A 220 -30.32 2.48 -4.57
C GLU A 220 -30.35 1.64 -3.30
N THR A 221 -29.44 1.91 -2.39
CA THR A 221 -29.50 1.37 -1.04
C THR A 221 -30.08 2.41 -0.09
N ALA A 222 -30.52 2.00 1.09
CA ALA A 222 -31.01 2.93 2.14
C ALA A 222 -29.96 3.98 2.57
N SER A 223 -28.70 3.83 2.15
CA SER A 223 -27.56 4.72 2.42
C SER A 223 -27.07 5.50 1.18
N GLY A 224 -27.72 5.36 -0.01
CA GLY A 224 -27.43 6.12 -1.23
C GLY A 224 -26.95 5.30 -2.42
N THR A 225 -26.62 6.01 -3.49
CA THR A 225 -26.32 5.48 -4.81
C THR A 225 -24.84 5.61 -5.15
N TYR A 226 -24.16 4.49 -5.41
CA TYR A 226 -22.73 4.46 -5.73
C TYR A 226 -22.51 4.09 -7.20
N ILE A 227 -21.91 4.99 -7.98
CA ILE A 227 -21.77 4.80 -9.44
C ILE A 227 -20.39 4.25 -9.83
N MET A 228 -19.35 4.54 -9.07
CA MET A 228 -17.95 4.25 -9.42
C MET A 228 -17.10 3.86 -8.22
N ASN A 229 -17.66 3.09 -7.30
CA ASN A 229 -16.99 2.68 -6.07
C ASN A 229 -16.21 1.39 -6.30
N SER A 230 -14.98 1.49 -6.83
CA SER A 230 -14.15 0.32 -7.12
C SER A 230 -13.84 -0.50 -5.87
N LYS A 231 -13.90 -1.83 -5.98
CA LYS A 231 -13.33 -2.77 -5.00
C LYS A 231 -11.84 -2.52 -4.80
N ASP A 232 -11.29 -2.99 -3.69
CA ASP A 232 -9.85 -3.00 -3.49
C ASP A 232 -9.25 -4.25 -4.19
N MET A 233 -8.06 -4.11 -4.76
CA MET A 233 -7.34 -5.22 -5.39
C MET A 233 -6.65 -6.07 -4.32
N CYS A 234 -6.65 -7.40 -4.49
CA CYS A 234 -5.90 -8.35 -3.69
C CYS A 234 -5.43 -9.54 -4.53
N MET A 235 -4.12 -9.71 -4.66
CA MET A 235 -3.50 -10.78 -5.44
C MET A 235 -2.71 -11.77 -4.56
N ILE A 236 -2.98 -11.81 -3.26
CA ILE A 236 -2.20 -12.63 -2.32
C ILE A 236 -2.26 -14.14 -2.64
N GLU A 237 -3.37 -14.62 -3.20
CA GLU A 237 -3.54 -16.02 -3.58
C GLU A 237 -2.94 -16.36 -4.96
N HIS A 238 -2.36 -15.37 -5.67
CA HIS A 238 -1.89 -15.45 -7.05
C HIS A 238 -0.39 -15.10 -7.20
N ILE A 239 0.41 -15.38 -6.18
CA ILE A 239 1.86 -15.15 -6.18
C ILE A 239 2.58 -15.91 -7.32
N PRO A 240 2.26 -17.20 -7.58
CA PRO A 240 2.90 -17.94 -8.68
C PRO A 240 2.63 -17.32 -10.06
N GLU A 241 1.39 -16.90 -10.30
CA GLU A 241 0.97 -16.33 -11.59
C GLU A 241 1.69 -15.01 -11.86
N LEU A 242 1.82 -14.14 -10.85
CA LEU A 242 2.57 -12.89 -10.97
C LEU A 242 4.06 -13.12 -11.26
N ILE A 243 4.68 -14.07 -10.57
CA ILE A 243 6.11 -14.43 -10.79
C ILE A 243 6.29 -15.02 -12.19
N LYS A 244 5.38 -15.88 -12.65
CA LYS A 244 5.40 -16.43 -14.01
C LYS A 244 5.25 -15.36 -15.09
N ALA A 245 4.42 -14.36 -14.85
CA ALA A 245 4.29 -13.21 -15.75
C ALA A 245 5.56 -12.34 -15.77
N GLY A 246 6.58 -12.65 -14.95
CA GLY A 246 7.88 -11.98 -14.92
C GLY A 246 7.88 -10.68 -14.11
N VAL A 247 6.92 -10.51 -13.20
CA VAL A 247 6.87 -9.36 -12.29
C VAL A 247 7.96 -9.50 -11.23
N SER A 248 8.85 -8.52 -11.14
CA SER A 248 10.00 -8.49 -10.23
C SER A 248 9.77 -7.64 -8.97
N SER A 249 8.72 -6.81 -8.94
CA SER A 249 8.38 -5.99 -7.77
C SER A 249 6.86 -5.94 -7.56
N PHE A 250 6.43 -6.31 -6.35
CA PHE A 250 5.04 -6.36 -5.90
C PHE A 250 4.73 -5.12 -5.09
N LYS A 251 4.05 -4.17 -5.69
CA LYS A 251 3.73 -2.88 -5.09
C LYS A 251 2.40 -2.89 -4.35
N ILE A 252 2.44 -2.49 -3.08
CA ILE A 252 1.27 -2.32 -2.24
C ILE A 252 0.81 -0.85 -2.29
N GLU A 253 -0.44 -0.58 -2.72
CA GLU A 253 -1.03 0.77 -2.62
C GLU A 253 -1.48 1.04 -1.18
N GLY A 254 -1.15 2.21 -0.63
CA GLY A 254 -1.59 2.51 0.73
C GLY A 254 -0.86 3.65 1.45
N ARG A 255 -0.19 4.58 0.75
CA ARG A 255 0.54 5.68 1.40
C ARG A 255 -0.29 6.54 2.37
N ALA A 256 -1.60 6.65 2.13
CA ALA A 256 -2.55 7.35 2.99
C ALA A 256 -3.24 6.44 4.03
N LYS A 257 -2.91 5.16 4.07
CA LYS A 257 -3.46 4.20 5.04
C LYS A 257 -2.69 4.29 6.36
N THR A 258 -3.14 3.56 7.38
CA THR A 258 -2.50 3.53 8.71
C THR A 258 -1.20 2.70 8.71
N GLU A 259 -0.38 2.86 9.75
CA GLU A 259 0.78 2.01 9.99
C GLU A 259 0.39 0.54 10.18
N TYR A 260 -0.75 0.27 10.82
CA TYR A 260 -1.30 -1.07 10.96
C TYR A 260 -1.62 -1.72 9.60
N TYR A 261 -2.25 -0.97 8.68
CA TYR A 261 -2.47 -1.44 7.31
C TYR A 261 -1.16 -1.82 6.62
N THR A 262 -0.17 -0.93 6.68
CA THR A 262 1.15 -1.17 6.08
C THR A 262 1.79 -2.42 6.66
N ALA A 263 1.78 -2.58 7.98
CA ALA A 263 2.31 -3.74 8.69
C ALA A 263 1.65 -5.05 8.22
N VAL A 264 0.33 -5.11 8.27
CA VAL A 264 -0.43 -6.34 7.95
C VAL A 264 -0.24 -6.77 6.51
N VAL A 265 -0.40 -5.85 5.55
CA VAL A 265 -0.31 -6.21 4.13
C VAL A 265 1.13 -6.59 3.77
N THR A 266 2.13 -5.85 4.26
CA THR A 266 3.55 -6.18 4.02
C THR A 266 3.89 -7.56 4.59
N ASN A 267 3.49 -7.85 5.83
CA ASN A 267 3.73 -9.15 6.47
C ASN A 267 3.09 -10.31 5.69
N ALA A 268 1.84 -10.14 5.27
CA ALA A 268 1.10 -11.16 4.53
C ALA A 268 1.76 -11.47 3.17
N TYR A 269 2.06 -10.43 2.37
CA TYR A 269 2.72 -10.63 1.07
C TYR A 269 4.14 -11.15 1.21
N ARG A 270 4.94 -10.63 2.16
CA ARG A 270 6.31 -11.14 2.39
C ARG A 270 6.26 -12.63 2.79
N SER A 271 5.37 -13.00 3.70
CA SER A 271 5.22 -14.38 4.14
C SER A 271 4.77 -15.30 2.99
N ALA A 272 3.82 -14.86 2.16
CA ALA A 272 3.34 -15.64 1.02
C ALA A 272 4.43 -15.84 -0.05
N VAL A 273 5.20 -14.78 -0.35
CA VAL A 273 6.33 -14.87 -1.29
C VAL A 273 7.42 -15.79 -0.75
N ASP A 274 7.80 -15.68 0.52
CA ASP A 274 8.83 -16.53 1.13
C ASP A 274 8.38 -18.00 1.16
N ALA A 275 7.11 -18.26 1.49
CA ALA A 275 6.54 -19.60 1.47
C ALA A 275 6.54 -20.21 0.05
N TYR A 276 6.20 -19.44 -0.97
CA TYR A 276 6.27 -19.89 -2.36
C TYR A 276 7.72 -20.20 -2.77
N LEU A 277 8.66 -19.33 -2.46
CA LEU A 277 10.07 -19.51 -2.82
C LEU A 277 10.72 -20.69 -2.09
N ALA A 278 10.26 -21.03 -0.89
CA ALA A 278 10.73 -22.19 -0.15
C ALA A 278 10.26 -23.52 -0.76
N ALA A 279 9.09 -23.55 -1.41
CA ALA A 279 8.54 -24.74 -2.06
C ALA A 279 7.73 -24.35 -3.32
N PRO A 280 8.40 -23.98 -4.42
CA PRO A 280 7.73 -23.51 -5.62
C PRO A 280 6.87 -24.60 -6.27
N SER A 281 5.59 -24.29 -6.51
CA SER A 281 4.66 -25.21 -7.17
C SER A 281 3.63 -24.41 -7.96
N ASN A 282 3.10 -25.00 -9.04
CA ASN A 282 1.99 -24.43 -9.79
C ASN A 282 0.68 -24.42 -8.98
N ASP A 283 0.55 -25.35 -8.05
CA ASP A 283 -0.61 -25.52 -7.18
C ASP A 283 -0.42 -24.86 -5.81
N PHE A 284 0.62 -24.01 -5.69
CA PHE A 284 0.88 -23.29 -4.44
C PHE A 284 -0.33 -22.46 -4.03
N LYS A 285 -0.67 -22.59 -2.76
CA LYS A 285 -1.61 -21.70 -2.08
C LYS A 285 -0.96 -21.19 -0.80
N PRO A 286 -1.05 -19.87 -0.51
CA PRO A 286 -0.56 -19.36 0.77
C PRO A 286 -1.34 -20.00 1.92
N ALA A 287 -0.68 -20.14 3.07
CA ALA A 287 -1.35 -20.64 4.26
C ALA A 287 -2.57 -19.75 4.60
N ARG A 288 -3.63 -20.35 5.12
CA ARG A 288 -4.91 -19.68 5.38
C ARG A 288 -4.75 -18.40 6.20
N TRP A 289 -3.91 -18.42 7.25
CA TRP A 289 -3.66 -17.25 8.07
C TRP A 289 -3.12 -16.04 7.28
N MET A 290 -2.28 -16.27 6.24
CA MET A 290 -1.74 -15.18 5.40
C MET A 290 -2.84 -14.49 4.60
N VAL A 291 -3.82 -15.26 4.11
CA VAL A 291 -4.98 -14.74 3.42
C VAL A 291 -5.90 -14.02 4.41
N ASP A 292 -6.16 -14.62 5.57
CA ASP A 292 -7.04 -14.02 6.58
C ASP A 292 -6.50 -12.69 7.12
N GLU A 293 -5.17 -12.50 7.16
CA GLU A 293 -4.56 -11.23 7.58
C GLU A 293 -5.07 -10.04 6.79
N VAL A 294 -5.15 -10.12 5.47
CA VAL A 294 -5.57 -8.97 4.65
C VAL A 294 -7.05 -8.60 4.83
N TYR A 295 -7.84 -9.45 5.47
CA TYR A 295 -9.22 -9.13 5.88
C TYR A 295 -9.31 -8.49 7.27
N LYS A 296 -8.22 -8.47 8.04
CA LYS A 296 -8.16 -7.88 9.39
C LYS A 296 -7.81 -6.39 9.39
N ILE A 297 -7.77 -5.76 8.24
CA ILE A 297 -7.56 -4.32 8.05
C ILE A 297 -8.83 -3.62 7.58
N SER A 298 -8.82 -2.29 7.56
CA SER A 298 -9.89 -1.53 6.91
C SER A 298 -9.75 -1.63 5.40
N HIS A 299 -10.63 -2.38 4.75
CA HIS A 299 -10.63 -2.64 3.32
C HIS A 299 -12.04 -2.50 2.73
N ARG A 300 -12.14 -2.38 1.40
CA ARG A 300 -13.35 -2.64 0.65
C ARG A 300 -13.34 -4.09 0.20
N ASP A 301 -14.47 -4.59 -0.30
CA ASP A 301 -14.49 -5.92 -0.87
C ASP A 301 -13.35 -6.08 -1.88
N TYR A 302 -12.75 -7.25 -1.91
CA TYR A 302 -11.61 -7.53 -2.76
C TYR A 302 -12.00 -8.09 -4.13
N CYS A 303 -11.20 -7.76 -5.13
CA CYS A 303 -11.20 -8.39 -6.45
C CYS A 303 -9.77 -8.52 -6.96
N THR A 304 -9.59 -9.26 -8.05
CA THR A 304 -8.28 -9.43 -8.70
C THR A 304 -7.97 -8.32 -9.73
N GLY A 305 -8.76 -7.25 -9.78
CA GLY A 305 -8.60 -6.21 -10.79
C GLY A 305 -8.76 -6.77 -12.21
N PHE A 306 -7.87 -6.40 -13.11
CA PHE A 306 -7.88 -6.83 -14.51
C PHE A 306 -7.02 -8.07 -14.77
N PHE A 307 -6.33 -8.63 -13.80
CA PHE A 307 -5.34 -9.70 -14.00
C PHE A 307 -5.90 -10.95 -14.68
N PHE A 308 -7.17 -11.27 -14.49
CA PHE A 308 -7.86 -12.41 -15.13
C PHE A 308 -8.87 -11.99 -16.20
N GLY A 309 -8.76 -10.77 -16.73
CA GLY A 309 -9.65 -10.21 -17.73
C GLY A 309 -10.42 -8.99 -17.21
N SER A 310 -11.36 -8.48 -18.03
CA SER A 310 -12.20 -7.36 -17.61
C SER A 310 -13.07 -7.76 -16.41
N PRO A 311 -12.97 -7.09 -15.27
CA PRO A 311 -13.70 -7.47 -14.05
C PRO A 311 -15.19 -7.17 -14.12
N ARG A 312 -15.67 -6.47 -15.17
CA ARG A 312 -17.09 -6.13 -15.41
C ARG A 312 -17.81 -5.74 -14.10
N ASP A 313 -18.90 -6.45 -13.78
CA ASP A 313 -19.73 -6.20 -12.60
C ASP A 313 -19.03 -6.50 -11.28
N ASP A 314 -17.98 -7.33 -11.29
CA ASP A 314 -17.21 -7.66 -10.10
C ASP A 314 -16.20 -6.56 -9.68
N ALA A 315 -15.97 -5.54 -10.51
CA ALA A 315 -15.03 -4.45 -10.20
C ALA A 315 -15.57 -3.41 -9.22
N GLN A 316 -16.88 -3.32 -9.06
CA GLN A 316 -17.56 -2.23 -8.37
C GLN A 316 -18.39 -2.73 -7.18
N ILE A 317 -18.58 -1.86 -6.20
CA ILE A 317 -19.47 -2.11 -5.05
C ILE A 317 -20.72 -1.28 -5.25
N TYR A 318 -21.85 -1.95 -5.45
CA TYR A 318 -23.15 -1.31 -5.66
C TYR A 318 -24.05 -1.35 -4.41
N TYR A 319 -23.85 -2.28 -3.49
CA TYR A 319 -24.76 -2.59 -2.38
C TYR A 319 -24.42 -1.93 -1.04
N LYS A 320 -23.19 -1.45 -0.86
CA LYS A 320 -22.79 -0.66 0.30
C LYS A 320 -21.56 0.19 -0.03
N GLY A 321 -21.54 1.42 0.44
CA GLY A 321 -20.47 2.37 0.15
C GLY A 321 -19.34 2.42 1.16
N GLY A 322 -19.18 1.42 1.99
CA GLY A 322 -18.29 1.50 3.13
C GLY A 322 -17.06 0.61 3.08
N TYR A 323 -16.08 0.97 3.91
CA TYR A 323 -15.02 0.08 4.29
C TYR A 323 -15.53 -0.95 5.29
N VAL A 324 -15.17 -2.22 5.10
CA VAL A 324 -15.30 -3.27 6.12
C VAL A 324 -14.26 -2.98 7.21
N ARG A 325 -14.69 -3.02 8.46
CA ARG A 325 -13.86 -2.77 9.64
C ARG A 325 -14.29 -3.71 10.75
N SER A 326 -13.87 -4.96 10.64
CA SER A 326 -14.17 -6.03 11.60
C SER A 326 -13.08 -6.24 12.63
N TRP A 327 -12.00 -5.46 12.56
CA TRP A 327 -10.87 -5.54 13.50
C TRP A 327 -10.39 -4.17 13.93
N GLU A 328 -9.91 -4.08 15.18
CA GLU A 328 -9.31 -2.87 15.74
C GLU A 328 -7.98 -3.19 16.45
N VAL A 329 -7.05 -2.24 16.43
CA VAL A 329 -5.82 -2.32 17.23
C VAL A 329 -6.17 -1.97 18.67
N ALA A 330 -6.07 -2.94 19.57
CA ALA A 330 -6.30 -2.73 21.00
C ALA A 330 -5.10 -2.01 21.64
N ALA A 331 -3.88 -2.44 21.32
CA ALA A 331 -2.65 -1.90 21.89
C ALA A 331 -1.44 -2.14 20.96
N ILE A 332 -0.31 -1.52 21.31
CA ILE A 332 1.02 -1.80 20.74
C ILE A 332 1.92 -2.25 21.89
N ALA A 333 2.67 -3.33 21.69
CA ALA A 333 3.64 -3.83 22.66
C ALA A 333 4.75 -2.80 22.88
N VAL A 334 5.06 -2.52 24.15
CA VAL A 334 6.17 -1.65 24.57
C VAL A 334 7.37 -2.50 24.96
N LYS A 335 7.15 -3.50 25.81
CA LYS A 335 8.17 -4.47 26.23
C LYS A 335 7.54 -5.74 26.80
N SER A 336 8.29 -6.83 26.71
CA SER A 336 7.93 -8.13 27.33
C SER A 336 9.07 -8.55 28.25
N GLU A 337 8.79 -8.71 29.54
CA GLU A 337 9.79 -9.06 30.56
C GLU A 337 9.17 -9.91 31.66
N ASN A 338 9.84 -10.99 32.06
CA ASN A 338 9.47 -11.82 33.22
C ASN A 338 8.01 -12.30 33.23
N GLY A 339 7.47 -12.72 32.06
CA GLY A 339 6.09 -13.19 31.95
C GLY A 339 5.04 -12.06 31.97
N THR A 340 5.47 -10.80 31.83
CA THR A 340 4.59 -9.62 31.82
C THR A 340 4.78 -8.85 30.51
N LEU A 341 3.67 -8.52 29.86
CA LEU A 341 3.65 -7.67 28.67
C LEU A 341 3.18 -6.26 29.03
N THR A 342 4.02 -5.27 28.77
CA THR A 342 3.66 -3.84 28.85
C THR A 342 3.19 -3.39 27.47
N VAL A 343 2.04 -2.72 27.43
CA VAL A 343 1.41 -2.27 26.20
C VAL A 343 1.01 -0.80 26.27
N SER A 344 1.07 -0.09 25.14
CA SER A 344 0.48 1.22 24.98
C SER A 344 -0.89 1.08 24.32
N GLN A 345 -1.94 1.45 25.03
CA GLN A 345 -3.33 1.28 24.62
C GLN A 345 -3.67 2.14 23.38
N ARG A 346 -4.50 1.61 22.50
CA ARG A 346 -5.07 2.31 21.32
C ARG A 346 -6.59 2.34 21.34
N ASN A 347 -7.22 1.21 21.66
CA ASN A 347 -8.65 1.09 21.89
C ASN A 347 -8.89 0.36 23.19
N ARG A 348 -10.03 0.66 23.87
CA ARG A 348 -10.36 0.10 25.17
C ARG A 348 -10.45 -1.42 25.09
N PHE A 349 -9.77 -2.13 25.98
CA PHE A 349 -9.89 -3.57 26.19
C PHE A 349 -10.04 -3.89 27.67
N PHE A 350 -10.45 -5.12 27.99
CA PHE A 350 -10.87 -5.53 29.31
C PHE A 350 -10.07 -6.74 29.84
N GLU A 351 -10.06 -6.90 31.15
CA GLU A 351 -9.68 -8.16 31.78
C GLU A 351 -10.52 -9.30 31.18
N GLY A 352 -9.87 -10.40 30.79
CA GLY A 352 -10.51 -11.55 30.15
C GLY A 352 -10.67 -11.48 28.62
N ASP A 353 -10.42 -10.32 27.99
CA ASP A 353 -10.49 -10.20 26.52
C ASP A 353 -9.48 -11.15 25.83
N LYS A 354 -9.92 -11.74 24.72
CA LYS A 354 -9.04 -12.45 23.79
C LYS A 354 -8.46 -11.47 22.78
N LEU A 355 -7.16 -11.38 22.73
CA LEU A 355 -6.43 -10.51 21.81
C LEU A 355 -5.52 -11.34 20.93
N GLU A 356 -5.29 -10.88 19.68
CA GLU A 356 -4.28 -11.43 18.79
C GLU A 356 -3.04 -10.54 18.75
N ILE A 357 -1.88 -11.15 18.92
CA ILE A 357 -0.58 -10.52 18.69
C ILE A 357 -0.13 -10.84 17.28
N MET A 358 0.14 -9.82 16.50
CA MET A 358 0.64 -9.95 15.13
C MET A 358 2.13 -10.28 15.14
N ASN A 359 2.48 -11.45 14.61
CA ASN A 359 3.85 -11.92 14.50
C ASN A 359 4.43 -11.65 13.10
N ARG A 360 5.72 -11.31 13.03
CA ARG A 360 6.43 -11.19 11.76
C ARG A 360 6.67 -12.58 11.16
N GLY A 361 6.15 -12.82 9.95
CA GLY A 361 6.39 -14.05 9.18
C GLY A 361 5.78 -15.32 9.79
N LYS A 362 4.88 -15.18 10.76
CA LYS A 362 4.26 -16.31 11.47
C LYS A 362 2.78 -16.04 11.74
N GLU A 363 2.04 -17.12 11.99
CA GLU A 363 0.66 -17.04 12.43
C GLU A 363 0.53 -16.20 13.70
N PRO A 364 -0.53 -15.38 13.81
CA PRO A 364 -0.79 -14.59 15.01
C PRO A 364 -0.94 -15.46 16.26
N THR A 365 -0.49 -14.94 17.38
CA THR A 365 -0.64 -15.60 18.69
C THR A 365 -1.86 -15.05 19.42
N VAL A 366 -2.79 -15.92 19.79
CA VAL A 366 -3.95 -15.55 20.60
C VAL A 366 -3.58 -15.59 22.08
N ILE A 367 -3.87 -14.52 22.79
CA ILE A 367 -3.67 -14.40 24.26
C ILE A 367 -4.98 -14.02 24.93
N THR A 368 -5.07 -14.31 26.23
CA THR A 368 -6.15 -13.79 27.09
C THR A 368 -5.57 -12.80 28.08
N VAL A 369 -6.14 -11.60 28.16
CA VAL A 369 -5.73 -10.57 29.12
C VAL A 369 -5.99 -11.08 30.54
N ARG A 370 -4.94 -11.19 31.37
CA ARG A 370 -5.02 -11.64 32.77
C ARG A 370 -4.15 -10.76 33.64
N ASN A 371 -4.64 -10.46 34.84
CA ASN A 371 -3.96 -9.61 35.81
C ASN A 371 -3.66 -8.22 35.23
N LEU A 372 -4.67 -7.61 34.57
CA LEU A 372 -4.56 -6.28 33.99
C LEU A 372 -4.27 -5.23 35.04
N ARG A 373 -3.23 -4.42 34.84
CA ARG A 373 -2.79 -3.35 35.75
C ARG A 373 -2.55 -2.06 35.02
N ASN A 374 -2.80 -0.94 35.66
CA ASN A 374 -2.45 0.38 35.20
C ASN A 374 -0.93 0.68 35.40
N SER A 375 -0.48 1.86 34.99
CA SER A 375 0.92 2.31 35.13
C SER A 375 1.38 2.48 36.60
N LEU A 376 0.45 2.50 37.58
CA LEU A 376 0.73 2.53 39.02
C LEU A 376 0.82 1.13 39.62
N GLY A 377 0.59 0.07 38.86
CA GLY A 377 0.57 -1.33 39.30
C GLY A 377 -0.73 -1.75 39.95
N GLU A 378 -1.78 -0.92 39.93
CA GLU A 378 -3.10 -1.22 40.48
C GLU A 378 -3.88 -2.12 39.51
N SER A 379 -4.57 -3.14 40.07
CA SER A 379 -5.48 -3.98 39.26
C SER A 379 -6.67 -3.17 38.77
N VAL A 380 -6.99 -3.33 37.48
CA VAL A 380 -8.10 -2.64 36.81
C VAL A 380 -8.87 -3.61 35.91
N ASP A 381 -10.16 -3.36 35.73
CA ASP A 381 -11.03 -4.22 34.90
C ASP A 381 -10.92 -3.91 33.40
N ASN A 382 -10.38 -2.75 33.06
CA ASN A 382 -10.23 -2.33 31.67
C ASN A 382 -9.11 -1.29 31.48
N ALA A 383 -8.66 -1.12 30.25
CA ALA A 383 -7.70 -0.12 29.81
C ALA A 383 -8.41 1.01 29.04
N PRO A 384 -8.92 2.07 29.72
CA PRO A 384 -9.80 3.05 29.09
C PRO A 384 -9.08 4.19 28.37
N ASN A 385 -7.82 4.50 28.74
CA ASN A 385 -7.14 5.74 28.38
C ASN A 385 -6.22 5.54 27.15
N PRO A 386 -6.51 6.19 26.02
CA PRO A 386 -5.65 6.13 24.84
C PRO A 386 -4.20 6.54 25.16
N MET A 387 -3.25 5.80 24.59
CA MET A 387 -1.80 6.01 24.74
C MET A 387 -1.22 5.74 26.13
N ALA A 388 -2.07 5.45 27.15
CA ALA A 388 -1.56 5.07 28.46
C ALA A 388 -0.98 3.65 28.43
N GLU A 389 -0.03 3.41 29.34
CA GLU A 389 0.58 2.09 29.51
C GLU A 389 -0.21 1.23 30.49
N PHE A 390 -0.36 -0.03 30.12
CA PHE A 390 -0.94 -1.10 30.91
C PHE A 390 -0.06 -2.32 30.88
N THR A 391 -0.18 -3.17 31.90
CA THR A 391 0.54 -4.45 31.95
C THR A 391 -0.44 -5.60 32.19
N PHE A 392 -0.12 -6.77 31.65
CA PHE A 392 -0.84 -8.01 31.91
C PHE A 392 0.07 -9.23 31.71
N ASP A 393 -0.33 -10.39 32.19
CA ASP A 393 0.45 -11.62 32.09
C ASP A 393 0.54 -12.09 30.64
N CYS A 394 1.74 -12.42 30.19
CA CYS A 394 2.01 -13.00 28.88
C CYS A 394 3.33 -13.76 28.91
N ASP A 395 3.27 -15.08 28.73
CA ASP A 395 4.46 -15.95 28.70
C ASP A 395 5.22 -15.91 27.37
N ALA A 396 4.63 -15.32 26.33
CA ALA A 396 5.27 -15.19 25.04
C ALA A 396 6.24 -13.99 25.02
N ASP A 397 7.41 -14.19 24.42
CA ASP A 397 8.36 -13.09 24.16
C ASP A 397 7.87 -12.25 22.98
N ILE A 398 7.33 -11.08 23.29
CA ILE A 398 6.69 -10.18 22.32
C ILE A 398 7.61 -9.00 22.07
N PRO A 399 8.05 -8.80 20.81
CA PRO A 399 8.92 -7.68 20.49
C PRO A 399 8.19 -6.33 20.61
N ALA A 400 8.92 -5.31 21.01
CA ALA A 400 8.41 -3.94 21.06
C ALA A 400 7.94 -3.51 19.65
N GLY A 401 6.80 -2.82 19.59
CA GLY A 401 6.16 -2.38 18.35
C GLY A 401 5.21 -3.41 17.72
N ALA A 402 5.08 -4.62 18.27
CA ALA A 402 4.12 -5.59 17.79
C ALA A 402 2.67 -5.08 18.00
N PHE A 403 1.84 -5.20 16.95
CA PHE A 403 0.43 -4.85 17.03
C PHE A 403 -0.36 -5.93 17.76
N ILE A 404 -1.21 -5.48 18.69
CA ILE A 404 -2.15 -6.30 19.44
C ILE A 404 -3.55 -5.84 19.05
N ARG A 405 -4.38 -6.76 18.62
CA ARG A 405 -5.67 -6.46 17.99
C ARG A 405 -6.77 -7.43 18.42
N ARG A 406 -8.00 -7.07 18.10
CA ARG A 406 -9.16 -7.95 18.30
C ARG A 406 -10.22 -7.76 17.21
N SER A 407 -11.09 -8.77 17.06
CA SER A 407 -12.32 -8.64 16.29
C SER A 407 -13.29 -7.67 16.98
N THR A 408 -14.03 -6.92 16.18
CA THR A 408 -15.14 -6.07 16.64
C THR A 408 -16.49 -6.79 16.56
N ASP A 409 -16.54 -7.96 15.89
CA ASP A 409 -17.77 -8.74 15.67
C ASP A 409 -18.10 -9.64 16.87
N GLU A 410 -17.20 -9.77 17.83
CA GLU A 410 -17.36 -10.56 19.07
C GLU A 410 -17.83 -9.72 20.29
N LYS A 411 -18.47 -8.57 20.06
CA LYS A 411 -19.03 -7.71 21.11
C LYS A 411 -20.48 -8.03 21.40
#